data_76ed984b46abf49cb6f89d3b12d19ad0
#
_entry.id   76ed984b46abf49cb6f89d3b12d19ad0
#
_cell.length_a   1.000
_cell.length_b   1.000
_cell.length_c   1.000
_cell.angle_alpha   90.00
_cell.angle_beta   90.00
_cell.angle_gamma   90.00
#
_symmetry.space_group_name_H-M   'P 1'
#
loop_
_entity.id
_entity.type
_entity.pdbx_description
1 polymer ?
#
loop_
_entity_poly.entity_id
_entity_poly.type
_entity_poly.pdbx_seq_one_letter_code
_entity_poly.pdbx_strand_id
1 'polypeptide(L)'
;MKDQDIIDLYWKRDEAAISATADTYGKYCHCIAYNILHSNEDADECVNDTWWNAWESIPPQKPNRLSTYLGKITRNLSLNRYALRTAQKRGMGQVELTLSELEECVPAQRDLEQMVDEMVLVDAIEAFLYAQPRTARSIFIGRYWYLYPIRELADAYAMSESKVASLLFRMRNKLKLHLEKEGICL
;
A
#
# COMPACT_ATOMS: atom_id res chain seq x y z
N MET A 1 21.69 -4.52 0.42
CA MET A 1 21.74 -5.02 1.81
C MET A 1 20.48 -5.85 2.05
N LYS A 2 20.51 -6.88 2.92
CA LYS A 2 19.28 -7.64 3.23
C LYS A 2 18.43 -6.88 4.24
N ASP A 3 17.12 -7.09 4.24
CA ASP A 3 16.20 -6.43 5.18
C ASP A 3 16.64 -6.58 6.64
N GLN A 4 17.07 -7.79 7.01
CA GLN A 4 17.50 -8.06 8.37
C GLN A 4 18.72 -7.23 8.81
N ASP A 5 19.67 -7.02 7.89
CA ASP A 5 20.86 -6.22 8.19
C ASP A 5 20.48 -4.76 8.46
N ILE A 6 19.49 -4.22 7.72
CA ILE A 6 18.98 -2.86 7.92
C ILE A 6 18.22 -2.76 9.25
N ILE A 7 17.37 -3.74 9.54
CA ILE A 7 16.62 -3.80 10.80
C ILE A 7 17.57 -3.85 11.99
N ASP A 8 18.66 -4.61 11.89
CA ASP A 8 19.66 -4.72 12.95
C ASP A 8 20.40 -3.39 13.21
N LEU A 9 20.60 -2.57 12.15
CA LEU A 9 21.12 -1.21 12.31
C LEU A 9 20.14 -0.30 13.08
N TYR A 10 18.84 -0.35 12.76
CA TYR A 10 17.82 0.37 13.53
C TYR A 10 17.80 -0.05 15.00
N TRP A 11 17.90 -1.35 15.28
CA TRP A 11 17.94 -1.86 16.67
C TRP A 11 19.16 -1.40 17.43
N LYS A 12 20.30 -1.20 16.76
CA LYS A 12 21.53 -0.66 17.33
C LYS A 12 21.52 0.87 17.44
N ARG A 13 20.47 1.54 16.95
CA ARG A 13 20.41 3.00 16.82
C ARG A 13 21.58 3.56 16.01
N ASP A 14 22.02 2.84 14.98
CA ASP A 14 23.05 3.27 14.06
C ASP A 14 22.42 4.09 12.93
N GLU A 15 22.83 5.34 12.77
CA GLU A 15 22.31 6.26 11.75
C GLU A 15 22.51 5.74 10.30
N ALA A 16 23.46 4.82 10.11
CA ALA A 16 23.63 4.13 8.83
C ALA A 16 22.36 3.37 8.37
N ALA A 17 21.45 3.03 9.30
CA ALA A 17 20.15 2.46 8.99
C ALA A 17 19.33 3.34 8.02
N ILE A 18 19.35 4.66 8.24
CA ILE A 18 18.58 5.62 7.43
C ILE A 18 19.12 5.66 6.00
N SER A 19 20.46 5.79 5.84
CA SER A 19 21.10 5.80 4.52
C SER A 19 20.87 4.49 3.77
N ALA A 20 21.04 3.34 4.45
CA ALA A 20 20.82 2.03 3.86
C ALA A 20 19.36 1.81 3.43
N THR A 21 18.41 2.34 4.21
CA THR A 21 16.99 2.31 3.87
C THR A 21 16.70 3.18 2.65
N ALA A 22 17.23 4.40 2.61
CA ALA A 22 17.06 5.33 1.50
C ALA A 22 17.61 4.73 0.19
N ASP A 23 18.82 4.17 0.22
CA ASP A 23 19.45 3.54 -0.95
C ASP A 23 18.64 2.35 -1.48
N THR A 24 18.07 1.54 -0.58
CA THR A 24 17.37 0.31 -0.95
C THR A 24 15.91 0.58 -1.35
N TYR A 25 15.21 1.46 -0.63
CA TYR A 25 13.77 1.63 -0.72
C TYR A 25 13.31 3.02 -1.16
N GLY A 26 14.23 3.98 -1.40
CA GLY A 26 13.87 5.34 -1.76
C GLY A 26 12.98 5.43 -2.99
N LYS A 27 13.36 4.76 -4.08
CA LYS A 27 12.55 4.73 -5.32
C LYS A 27 11.18 4.08 -5.12
N TYR A 28 11.11 3.04 -4.30
CA TYR A 28 9.86 2.34 -3.98
C TYR A 28 8.89 3.23 -3.20
N CYS A 29 9.36 3.87 -2.13
CA CYS A 29 8.55 4.77 -1.33
C CYS A 29 8.16 6.03 -2.12
N HIS A 30 9.08 6.61 -2.89
CA HIS A 30 8.78 7.75 -3.75
C HIS A 30 7.70 7.43 -4.78
N CYS A 31 7.74 6.25 -5.41
CA CYS A 31 6.70 5.81 -6.34
C CYS A 31 5.31 5.79 -5.69
N ILE A 32 5.20 5.23 -4.47
CA ILE A 32 3.94 5.22 -3.72
C ILE A 32 3.47 6.65 -3.42
N ALA A 33 4.35 7.49 -2.88
CA ALA A 33 4.01 8.86 -2.52
C ALA A 33 3.61 9.69 -3.74
N TYR A 34 4.37 9.61 -4.82
CA TYR A 34 4.09 10.36 -6.05
C TYR A 34 2.75 9.98 -6.69
N ASN A 35 2.41 8.69 -6.73
CA ASN A 35 1.13 8.25 -7.27
C ASN A 35 -0.10 8.76 -6.49
N ILE A 36 0.10 9.11 -5.23
CA ILE A 36 -0.96 9.69 -4.38
C ILE A 36 -0.99 11.22 -4.50
N LEU A 37 0.19 11.85 -4.47
CA LEU A 37 0.31 13.31 -4.29
C LEU A 37 0.46 14.07 -5.61
N HIS A 38 0.95 13.40 -6.67
CA HIS A 38 1.24 13.99 -7.99
C HIS A 38 2.16 15.23 -7.91
N SER A 39 3.08 15.25 -6.94
CA SER A 39 4.09 16.28 -6.72
C SER A 39 5.38 15.62 -6.25
N ASN A 40 6.50 15.91 -6.91
CA ASN A 40 7.80 15.35 -6.52
C ASN A 40 8.25 15.89 -5.16
N GLU A 41 8.06 17.21 -4.92
CA GLU A 41 8.44 17.85 -3.66
C GLU A 41 7.70 17.23 -2.47
N ASP A 42 6.37 17.07 -2.58
CA ASP A 42 5.56 16.45 -1.54
C ASP A 42 5.90 14.95 -1.36
N ALA A 43 6.25 14.27 -2.47
CA ALA A 43 6.65 12.87 -2.41
C ALA A 43 8.00 12.70 -1.69
N ASP A 44 8.98 13.55 -2.01
CA ASP A 44 10.29 13.55 -1.34
C ASP A 44 10.16 13.83 0.16
N GLU A 45 9.29 14.79 0.53
CA GLU A 45 9.02 15.10 1.93
C GLU A 45 8.36 13.92 2.65
N CYS A 46 7.36 13.28 2.05
CA CYS A 46 6.75 12.06 2.61
C CYS A 46 7.74 10.89 2.74
N VAL A 47 8.69 10.77 1.83
CA VAL A 47 9.76 9.78 1.91
C VAL A 47 10.68 10.07 3.10
N ASN A 48 11.08 11.32 3.29
CA ASN A 48 11.88 11.72 4.46
C ASN A 48 11.13 11.48 5.78
N ASP A 49 9.84 11.84 5.82
CA ASP A 49 8.99 11.55 6.98
C ASP A 49 8.86 10.04 7.23
N THR A 50 8.90 9.20 6.17
CA THR A 50 8.90 7.74 6.30
C THR A 50 10.15 7.25 7.02
N TRP A 51 11.33 7.80 6.70
CA TRP A 51 12.57 7.44 7.38
C TRP A 51 12.55 7.82 8.86
N TRP A 52 12.03 9.00 9.16
CA TRP A 52 11.84 9.46 10.53
C TRP A 52 10.89 8.54 11.30
N ASN A 53 9.74 8.22 10.75
CA ASN A 53 8.78 7.31 11.39
C ASN A 53 9.35 5.90 11.58
N ALA A 54 10.14 5.39 10.63
CA ALA A 54 10.81 4.11 10.78
C ALA A 54 11.85 4.16 11.90
N TRP A 55 12.62 5.25 12.01
CA TRP A 55 13.59 5.45 13.08
C TRP A 55 12.93 5.50 14.47
N GLU A 56 11.82 6.20 14.60
CA GLU A 56 11.08 6.29 15.86
C GLU A 56 10.43 4.97 16.28
N SER A 57 9.94 4.20 15.30
CA SER A 57 9.16 2.98 15.57
C SER A 57 9.98 1.70 15.63
N ILE A 58 11.18 1.65 15.09
CA ILE A 58 12.12 0.51 15.17
C ILE A 58 13.32 0.91 16.04
N PRO A 59 13.54 0.32 17.23
CA PRO A 59 12.63 -0.53 17.98
C PRO A 59 11.47 0.26 18.62
N PRO A 60 10.42 -0.36 19.15
CA PRO A 60 10.27 -1.79 19.45
C PRO A 60 9.72 -2.63 18.30
N GLN A 61 9.20 -2.02 17.22
CA GLN A 61 8.68 -2.77 16.09
C GLN A 61 9.79 -3.60 15.41
N LYS A 62 9.48 -4.85 15.06
CA LYS A 62 10.39 -5.71 14.31
C LYS A 62 9.68 -6.26 13.07
N PRO A 63 9.66 -5.50 11.97
CA PRO A 63 8.95 -5.92 10.77
C PRO A 63 9.59 -7.17 10.14
N ASN A 64 8.76 -8.15 9.74
CA ASN A 64 9.21 -9.33 9.02
C ASN A 64 9.65 -9.00 7.58
N ARG A 65 9.03 -7.98 6.97
CA ARG A 65 9.34 -7.47 5.62
C ARG A 65 9.43 -5.95 5.69
N LEU A 66 10.65 -5.44 5.59
CA LEU A 66 10.91 -4.00 5.70
C LEU A 66 10.23 -3.21 4.58
N SER A 67 10.20 -3.74 3.36
CA SER A 67 9.51 -3.12 2.22
C SER A 67 8.03 -2.87 2.49
N THR A 68 7.31 -3.86 3.00
CA THR A 68 5.87 -3.73 3.32
C THR A 68 5.65 -2.72 4.45
N TYR A 69 6.50 -2.75 5.47
CA TYR A 69 6.43 -1.84 6.60
C TYR A 69 6.63 -0.37 6.17
N LEU A 70 7.70 -0.08 5.43
CA LEU A 70 7.97 1.25 4.90
C LEU A 70 6.89 1.71 3.92
N GLY A 71 6.43 0.81 3.03
CA GLY A 71 5.35 1.11 2.10
C GLY A 71 4.04 1.49 2.81
N LYS A 72 3.70 0.84 3.93
CA LYS A 72 2.54 1.19 4.76
C LYS A 72 2.69 2.59 5.37
N ILE A 73 3.86 2.91 5.94
CA ILE A 73 4.14 4.23 6.50
C ILE A 73 4.02 5.30 5.43
N THR A 74 4.74 5.15 4.31
CA THR A 74 4.73 6.10 3.20
C THR A 74 3.32 6.34 2.67
N ARG A 75 2.56 5.26 2.46
CA ARG A 75 1.18 5.34 1.97
C ARG A 75 0.28 6.11 2.94
N ASN A 76 0.35 5.82 4.22
CA ASN A 76 -0.46 6.50 5.24
C ASN A 76 -0.12 7.99 5.32
N LEU A 77 1.16 8.35 5.33
CA LEU A 77 1.60 9.75 5.32
C LEU A 77 1.10 10.48 4.08
N SER A 78 1.23 9.86 2.91
CA SER A 78 0.79 10.44 1.64
C SER A 78 -0.73 10.61 1.57
N LEU A 79 -1.52 9.64 2.05
CA LEU A 79 -2.97 9.73 2.11
C LEU A 79 -3.42 10.82 3.07
N ASN A 80 -2.80 10.93 4.25
CA ASN A 80 -3.10 12.00 5.21
C ASN A 80 -2.81 13.38 4.60
N ARG A 81 -1.67 13.55 3.93
CA ARG A 81 -1.33 14.80 3.26
C ARG A 81 -2.30 15.11 2.11
N TYR A 82 -2.66 14.11 1.33
CA TYR A 82 -3.65 14.25 0.27
C TYR A 82 -5.01 14.71 0.82
N ALA A 83 -5.50 14.07 1.90
CA ALA A 83 -6.76 14.42 2.55
C ALA A 83 -6.75 15.87 3.08
N LEU A 84 -5.66 16.32 3.68
CA LEU A 84 -5.52 17.73 4.13
C LEU A 84 -5.58 18.72 2.97
N ARG A 85 -5.00 18.39 1.81
CA ARG A 85 -5.02 19.25 0.61
C ARG A 85 -6.39 19.27 -0.08
N THR A 86 -7.08 18.13 -0.11
CA THR A 86 -8.38 17.99 -0.79
C THR A 86 -9.55 18.44 0.07
N ALA A 87 -9.42 18.48 1.39
CA ALA A 87 -10.42 19.08 2.28
C ALA A 87 -10.76 20.53 1.91
N GLN A 88 -9.85 21.23 1.23
CA GLN A 88 -10.06 22.59 0.71
C GLN A 88 -10.65 22.64 -0.71
N LYS A 89 -10.69 21.52 -1.43
CA LYS A 89 -11.19 21.45 -2.82
C LYS A 89 -12.32 20.41 -2.90
N ARG A 90 -13.54 20.84 -3.10
CA ARG A 90 -14.72 19.96 -3.27
C ARG A 90 -14.60 19.19 -4.60
N GLY A 91 -14.39 17.88 -4.54
CA GLY A 91 -14.40 16.96 -5.68
C GLY A 91 -13.78 15.63 -5.33
N MET A 92 -14.41 14.49 -5.70
CA MET A 92 -13.80 13.17 -5.55
C MET A 92 -12.62 13.04 -6.51
N GLY A 93 -11.41 12.92 -5.97
CA GLY A 93 -10.21 12.65 -6.75
C GLY A 93 -10.05 11.17 -7.10
N GLN A 94 -9.05 10.86 -7.92
CA GLN A 94 -8.76 9.48 -8.35
C GLN A 94 -8.43 8.53 -7.18
N VAL A 95 -7.82 9.06 -6.12
CA VAL A 95 -7.46 8.30 -4.91
C VAL A 95 -8.71 7.85 -4.17
N GLU A 96 -9.67 8.76 -3.94
CA GLU A 96 -10.94 8.44 -3.26
C GLU A 96 -11.74 7.41 -4.06
N LEU A 97 -11.81 7.55 -5.39
CA LEU A 97 -12.48 6.58 -6.26
C LEU A 97 -11.82 5.20 -6.16
N THR A 98 -10.49 5.14 -6.12
CA THR A 98 -9.76 3.87 -6.01
C THR A 98 -9.97 3.22 -4.65
N LEU A 99 -10.02 4.00 -3.58
CA LEU A 99 -10.26 3.49 -2.22
C LEU A 99 -11.71 3.02 -2.07
N SER A 100 -12.69 3.79 -2.55
CA SER A 100 -14.11 3.40 -2.51
C SER A 100 -14.39 2.10 -3.27
N GLU A 101 -13.66 1.83 -4.37
CA GLU A 101 -13.75 0.55 -5.07
C GLU A 101 -13.39 -0.66 -4.16
N LEU A 102 -12.45 -0.48 -3.22
CA LEU A 102 -12.06 -1.55 -2.27
C LEU A 102 -13.00 -1.65 -1.06
N GLU A 103 -13.55 -0.53 -0.59
CA GLU A 103 -14.46 -0.51 0.55
C GLU A 103 -15.70 -1.40 0.34
N GLU A 104 -16.08 -1.62 -0.93
CA GLU A 104 -17.16 -2.55 -1.28
C GLU A 104 -16.84 -4.03 -1.05
N CYS A 105 -15.57 -4.39 -0.84
CA CYS A 105 -15.12 -5.78 -0.76
C CYS A 105 -14.16 -6.09 0.39
N VAL A 106 -13.78 -5.12 1.20
CA VAL A 106 -12.93 -5.30 2.38
C VAL A 106 -13.60 -4.59 3.56
N PRO A 107 -13.71 -5.22 4.75
CA PRO A 107 -14.37 -4.61 5.90
C PRO A 107 -13.69 -3.31 6.31
N ALA A 108 -14.49 -2.30 6.66
CA ALA A 108 -14.00 -1.07 7.25
C ALA A 108 -13.45 -1.36 8.65
N GLN A 109 -12.27 -0.84 8.94
CA GLN A 109 -11.60 -0.99 10.24
C GLN A 109 -12.50 -0.43 11.36
N ARG A 110 -12.96 -1.28 12.27
CA ARG A 110 -13.69 -0.88 13.48
C ARG A 110 -13.04 -1.53 14.70
N ASP A 111 -12.63 -0.67 15.64
CA ASP A 111 -12.24 -0.88 17.05
C ASP A 111 -11.18 -1.93 17.48
N LEU A 112 -10.59 -1.63 18.65
CA LEU A 112 -9.36 -2.18 19.26
C LEU A 112 -9.31 -3.68 19.62
N GLU A 113 -10.36 -4.44 19.49
CA GLU A 113 -10.36 -5.91 19.66
C GLU A 113 -9.75 -6.66 18.47
N GLN A 114 -9.33 -5.94 17.46
CA GLN A 114 -9.10 -6.39 16.07
C GLN A 114 -7.65 -6.73 15.69
N MET A 115 -6.66 -6.74 16.58
CA MET A 115 -5.29 -7.12 16.16
C MET A 115 -5.20 -8.58 15.67
N VAL A 116 -6.03 -9.47 16.21
CA VAL A 116 -6.10 -10.87 15.74
C VAL A 116 -6.83 -10.94 14.41
N ASP A 117 -7.90 -10.15 14.25
CA ASP A 117 -8.68 -10.07 13.01
C ASP A 117 -7.88 -9.44 11.85
N GLU A 118 -7.01 -8.46 12.13
CA GLU A 118 -6.11 -7.89 11.13
C GLU A 118 -5.13 -8.92 10.54
N MET A 119 -4.55 -9.77 11.36
CA MET A 119 -3.64 -10.83 10.88
C MET A 119 -4.38 -11.84 10.01
N VAL A 120 -5.56 -12.27 10.44
CA VAL A 120 -6.41 -13.20 9.67
C VAL A 120 -6.83 -12.58 8.34
N LEU A 121 -7.22 -11.30 8.34
CA LEU A 121 -7.57 -10.58 7.11
C LEU A 121 -6.38 -10.46 6.16
N VAL A 122 -5.20 -10.12 6.66
CA VAL A 122 -3.98 -10.01 5.83
C VAL A 122 -3.62 -11.36 5.22
N ASP A 123 -3.63 -12.43 6.01
CA ASP A 123 -3.32 -13.79 5.54
C ASP A 123 -4.33 -14.25 4.47
N ALA A 124 -5.62 -13.97 4.66
CA ALA A 124 -6.67 -14.29 3.70
C ALA A 124 -6.49 -13.52 2.38
N ILE A 125 -6.17 -12.22 2.44
CA ILE A 125 -5.89 -11.41 1.24
C ILE A 125 -4.62 -11.91 0.53
N GLU A 126 -3.55 -12.22 1.27
CA GLU A 126 -2.33 -12.77 0.69
C GLU A 126 -2.61 -14.12 0.00
N ALA A 127 -3.31 -15.03 0.66
CA ALA A 127 -3.68 -16.34 0.10
C ALA A 127 -4.50 -16.18 -1.20
N PHE A 128 -5.50 -15.27 -1.17
CA PHE A 128 -6.29 -14.94 -2.36
C PHE A 128 -5.41 -14.45 -3.51
N LEU A 129 -4.52 -13.50 -3.25
CA LEU A 129 -3.64 -12.91 -4.27
C LEU A 129 -2.67 -13.94 -4.85
N TYR A 130 -2.11 -14.82 -4.01
CA TYR A 130 -1.22 -15.89 -4.48
C TYR A 130 -1.94 -16.89 -5.39
N ALA A 131 -3.21 -17.15 -5.16
CA ALA A 131 -4.02 -18.04 -5.99
C ALA A 131 -4.39 -17.44 -7.37
N GLN A 132 -4.22 -16.11 -7.57
CA GLN A 132 -4.55 -15.48 -8.84
C GLN A 132 -3.42 -15.59 -9.86
N PRO A 133 -3.73 -15.58 -11.19
CA PRO A 133 -2.73 -15.48 -12.25
C PRO A 133 -1.81 -14.27 -12.03
N ARG A 134 -0.52 -14.43 -12.32
CA ARG A 134 0.52 -13.40 -12.07
C ARG A 134 0.12 -12.02 -12.60
N THR A 135 -0.37 -11.94 -13.83
CA THR A 135 -0.78 -10.67 -14.45
C THR A 135 -1.94 -10.03 -13.69
N ALA A 136 -2.97 -10.80 -13.33
CA ALA A 136 -4.14 -10.28 -12.61
C ALA A 136 -3.74 -9.77 -11.23
N ARG A 137 -2.91 -10.53 -10.51
CA ARG A 137 -2.34 -10.13 -9.22
C ARG A 137 -1.52 -8.84 -9.32
N SER A 138 -0.64 -8.74 -10.31
CA SER A 138 0.19 -7.54 -10.49
C SER A 138 -0.63 -6.30 -10.83
N ILE A 139 -1.66 -6.43 -11.68
CA ILE A 139 -2.60 -5.33 -11.99
C ILE A 139 -3.38 -4.92 -10.75
N PHE A 140 -3.85 -5.87 -9.95
CA PHE A 140 -4.57 -5.59 -8.71
C PHE A 140 -3.69 -4.85 -7.69
N ILE A 141 -2.47 -5.33 -7.45
CA ILE A 141 -1.50 -4.66 -6.57
C ILE A 141 -1.14 -3.28 -7.14
N GLY A 142 -0.92 -3.16 -8.45
CA GLY A 142 -0.67 -1.88 -9.11
C GLY A 142 -1.77 -0.87 -8.85
N ARG A 143 -3.03 -1.29 -8.97
CA ARG A 143 -4.19 -0.40 -8.76
C ARG A 143 -4.37 0.01 -7.30
N TYR A 144 -4.36 -0.94 -6.37
CA TYR A 144 -4.81 -0.70 -5.00
C TYR A 144 -3.68 -0.44 -3.99
N TRP A 145 -2.48 -0.93 -4.27
CA TRP A 145 -1.32 -0.64 -3.43
C TRP A 145 -0.54 0.57 -3.93
N TYR A 146 -0.18 0.56 -5.23
CA TYR A 146 0.59 1.65 -5.85
C TYR A 146 -0.28 2.81 -6.35
N LEU A 147 -1.60 2.65 -6.42
CA LEU A 147 -2.57 3.64 -6.92
C LEU A 147 -2.33 4.07 -8.37
N TYR A 148 -1.78 3.18 -9.21
CA TYR A 148 -1.63 3.46 -10.64
C TYR A 148 -2.98 3.70 -11.32
N PRO A 149 -3.07 4.72 -12.21
CA PRO A 149 -4.22 4.91 -13.07
C PRO A 149 -4.49 3.67 -13.94
N ILE A 150 -5.76 3.41 -14.25
CA ILE A 150 -6.14 2.30 -15.14
C ILE A 150 -5.42 2.41 -16.48
N ARG A 151 -5.24 3.62 -17.02
CA ARG A 151 -4.54 3.88 -18.26
C ARG A 151 -3.08 3.40 -18.21
N GLU A 152 -2.35 3.73 -17.18
CA GLU A 152 -0.95 3.28 -17.03
C GLU A 152 -0.82 1.76 -16.91
N LEU A 153 -1.76 1.12 -16.20
CA LEU A 153 -1.84 -0.34 -16.12
C LEU A 153 -2.18 -0.95 -17.49
N ALA A 154 -3.08 -0.33 -18.26
CA ALA A 154 -3.44 -0.77 -19.60
C ALA A 154 -2.22 -0.71 -20.54
N ASP A 155 -1.47 0.39 -20.51
CA ASP A 155 -0.25 0.57 -21.31
C ASP A 155 0.83 -0.43 -20.89
N ALA A 156 1.09 -0.58 -19.58
CA ALA A 156 2.13 -1.47 -19.06
C ALA A 156 1.89 -2.96 -19.38
N TYR A 157 0.63 -3.37 -19.48
CA TYR A 157 0.25 -4.77 -19.75
C TYR A 157 -0.28 -5.01 -21.18
N ALA A 158 -0.16 -4.03 -22.08
CA ALA A 158 -0.66 -4.08 -23.45
C ALA A 158 -2.14 -4.53 -23.52
N MET A 159 -2.99 -3.95 -22.70
CA MET A 159 -4.43 -4.20 -22.59
C MET A 159 -5.22 -2.91 -22.86
N SER A 160 -6.50 -3.04 -23.22
CA SER A 160 -7.39 -1.87 -23.19
C SER A 160 -7.78 -1.51 -21.75
N GLU A 161 -8.06 -0.24 -21.51
CA GLU A 161 -8.54 0.24 -20.20
C GLU A 161 -9.80 -0.51 -19.73
N SER A 162 -10.74 -0.78 -20.68
CA SER A 162 -11.94 -1.56 -20.40
C SER A 162 -11.63 -2.99 -19.93
N LYS A 163 -10.60 -3.63 -20.51
CA LYS A 163 -10.17 -4.97 -20.11
C LYS A 163 -9.55 -4.96 -18.72
N VAL A 164 -8.75 -3.95 -18.40
CA VAL A 164 -8.18 -3.77 -17.06
C VAL A 164 -9.28 -3.51 -16.04
N ALA A 165 -10.22 -2.59 -16.31
CA ALA A 165 -11.34 -2.29 -15.43
C ALA A 165 -12.21 -3.54 -15.16
N SER A 166 -12.53 -4.31 -16.22
CA SER A 166 -13.30 -5.56 -16.09
C SER A 166 -12.55 -6.63 -15.30
N LEU A 167 -11.21 -6.69 -15.43
CA LEU A 167 -10.37 -7.61 -14.64
C LEU A 167 -10.40 -7.22 -13.17
N LEU A 168 -10.20 -5.94 -12.85
CA LEU A 168 -10.23 -5.42 -11.48
C LEU A 168 -11.59 -5.66 -10.82
N PHE A 169 -12.69 -5.38 -11.52
CA PHE A 169 -14.04 -5.65 -11.02
C PHE A 169 -14.23 -7.14 -10.67
N ARG A 170 -13.83 -8.05 -11.57
CA ARG A 170 -13.92 -9.50 -11.30
C ARG A 170 -13.02 -9.92 -10.14
N MET A 171 -11.84 -9.31 -9.99
CA MET A 171 -10.93 -9.60 -8.90
C MET A 171 -11.53 -9.16 -7.55
N ARG A 172 -12.14 -7.97 -7.48
CA ARG A 172 -12.83 -7.50 -6.26
C ARG A 172 -13.95 -8.45 -5.84
N ASN A 173 -14.82 -8.85 -6.80
CA ASN A 173 -15.91 -9.77 -6.51
C ASN A 173 -15.40 -11.14 -6.02
N LYS A 174 -14.31 -11.65 -6.60
CA LYS A 174 -13.68 -12.89 -6.12
C LYS A 174 -13.07 -12.73 -4.74
N LEU A 175 -12.44 -11.58 -4.45
CA LEU A 175 -11.89 -11.29 -3.13
C LEU A 175 -13.00 -11.25 -2.09
N LYS A 176 -14.10 -10.55 -2.37
CA LYS A 176 -15.28 -10.50 -1.51
C LYS A 176 -15.76 -11.91 -1.13
N LEU A 177 -16.03 -12.75 -2.14
CA LEU A 177 -16.47 -14.13 -1.94
C LEU A 177 -15.43 -14.99 -1.19
N HIS A 178 -14.15 -14.71 -1.36
CA HIS A 178 -13.09 -15.40 -0.63
C HIS A 178 -13.10 -15.02 0.85
N LEU A 179 -13.18 -13.74 1.18
CA LEU A 179 -13.25 -13.25 2.56
C LEU A 179 -14.50 -13.75 3.28
N GLU A 180 -15.66 -13.74 2.62
CA GLU A 180 -16.90 -14.31 3.16
C GLU A 180 -16.77 -15.81 3.50
N LYS A 181 -16.05 -16.59 2.67
CA LYS A 181 -15.78 -18.02 2.93
C LYS A 181 -14.84 -18.24 4.11
N GLU A 182 -13.88 -17.36 4.31
CA GLU A 182 -12.99 -17.38 5.49
C GLU A 182 -13.68 -16.87 6.77
N GLY A 183 -14.99 -16.55 6.70
CA GLY A 183 -15.76 -16.06 7.84
C GLY A 183 -15.51 -14.59 8.19
N ILE A 184 -14.88 -13.85 7.30
CA ILE A 184 -14.61 -12.41 7.47
C ILE A 184 -15.83 -11.66 6.96
N CYS A 185 -16.65 -11.12 7.89
CA CYS A 185 -17.83 -10.32 7.55
C CYS A 185 -17.44 -8.94 7.03
N LEU A 186 -18.11 -8.51 5.93
CA LEU A 186 -17.95 -7.21 5.28
C LEU A 186 -18.87 -6.14 5.88
#